data_f95cec82e1d17ebd89d305d4ec17cea6
#
_entry.id   f95cec82e1d17ebd89d305d4ec17cea6
#
_cell.length_a   1.000
_cell.length_b   1.000
_cell.length_c   1.000
_cell.angle_alpha   90.00
_cell.angle_beta   90.00
_cell.angle_gamma   90.00
#
_symmetry.space_group_name_H-M   'P 1'
#
loop_
_entity.id
_entity.type
_entity.pdbx_description
1 polymer ?
#
loop_
_entity_poly.entity_id
_entity_poly.type
_entity_poly.pdbx_seq_one_letter_code
_entity_poly.pdbx_strand_id
1 'polypeptide(L)'
;MNQIPLLQTKDLKKHFLLERRTMFGPRDRVYAVDGINIDLNLGEILGLVGESGCGKSTLGRTILRLIEPTAGTIHFNGQDITHVKRAELKKLRSKMQIVFQDPYSSLNPRLTVLHIVGDALKAQGIAQGSEIADRVADMLNKVGIHKEKLRAFPHEFSGGQRQRIGIARALILQPKLIICDEPVSALDVSIQAQVINLLADLKTEFHLSYIMIAHDLSVVNHVSNRIAVMYLGKIIELATNRALLANPLHPYTQALISAIPVLDPDKKKKRIILKGEPPSPTNPPGGCPFHPRCWRAMGICKTDVPQWVEIEPNHYTMCYLYE
;
A
#
# COMPACT_ATOMS: atom_id res chain seq x y z
N MET A 1 -13.94 -23.41 -8.84
CA MET A 1 -12.74 -23.14 -9.66
C MET A 1 -11.94 -22.08 -8.94
N ASN A 2 -10.71 -22.39 -8.47
CA ASN A 2 -9.85 -21.38 -7.86
C ASN A 2 -9.46 -20.37 -8.95
N GLN A 3 -9.99 -19.16 -8.86
CA GLN A 3 -9.57 -18.07 -9.75
C GLN A 3 -8.10 -17.75 -9.49
N ILE A 4 -7.31 -17.62 -10.54
CA ILE A 4 -5.92 -17.16 -10.43
C ILE A 4 -5.95 -15.72 -9.92
N PRO A 5 -5.27 -15.40 -8.81
CA PRO A 5 -5.25 -14.04 -8.28
C PRO A 5 -4.58 -13.08 -9.28
N LEU A 6 -5.02 -11.82 -9.30
CA LEU A 6 -4.41 -10.77 -10.13
C LEU A 6 -2.96 -10.54 -9.74
N LEU A 7 -2.69 -10.52 -8.43
CA LEU A 7 -1.35 -10.37 -7.86
C LEU A 7 -1.12 -11.47 -6.83
N GLN A 8 0.08 -12.06 -6.83
CA GLN A 8 0.53 -12.97 -5.78
C GLN A 8 2.01 -12.72 -5.50
N THR A 9 2.37 -12.65 -4.21
CA THR A 9 3.76 -12.66 -3.77
C THR A 9 4.03 -13.91 -2.94
N LYS A 10 5.24 -14.49 -3.09
CA LYS A 10 5.68 -15.66 -2.30
C LYS A 10 7.06 -15.38 -1.71
N ASP A 11 7.15 -15.44 -0.38
CA ASP A 11 8.36 -15.18 0.41
C ASP A 11 9.10 -13.89 -0.04
N LEU A 12 8.32 -12.84 -0.38
CA LEU A 12 8.88 -11.62 -0.95
C LEU A 12 9.74 -10.90 0.10
N LYS A 13 11.00 -10.60 -0.28
CA LYS A 13 11.95 -9.90 0.59
C LYS A 13 12.54 -8.69 -0.12
N LYS A 14 12.68 -7.62 0.65
CA LYS A 14 13.49 -6.46 0.29
C LYS A 14 14.31 -6.02 1.47
N HIS A 15 15.60 -6.26 1.38
CA HIS A 15 16.59 -5.84 2.36
C HIS A 15 17.50 -4.80 1.73
N PHE A 16 17.71 -3.69 2.43
CA PHE A 16 18.65 -2.65 2.01
C PHE A 16 19.97 -2.83 2.74
N LEU A 17 21.06 -2.79 2.00
CA LEU A 17 22.40 -2.77 2.58
C LEU A 17 22.75 -1.34 2.99
N LEU A 18 23.10 -1.14 4.23
CA LEU A 18 23.63 0.13 4.71
C LEU A 18 25.11 0.32 4.32
N GLU A 19 25.55 1.55 4.32
CA GLU A 19 26.97 1.85 4.16
C GLU A 19 27.78 1.23 5.31
N ARG A 20 29.01 0.78 4.99
CA ARG A 20 29.90 0.22 6.00
C ARG A 20 30.27 1.28 7.02
N ARG A 21 30.13 1.00 8.30
CA ARG A 21 30.60 1.88 9.37
C ARG A 21 32.13 1.90 9.45
N THR A 22 32.80 0.80 9.05
CA THR A 22 34.24 0.64 8.98
C THR A 22 34.63 -0.01 7.66
N MET A 23 35.87 0.24 7.19
CA MET A 23 36.35 -0.21 5.88
C MET A 23 36.28 -1.73 5.67
N PHE A 24 36.40 -2.53 6.73
CA PHE A 24 36.39 -4.00 6.70
C PHE A 24 35.26 -4.66 7.50
N GLY A 25 34.34 -3.84 8.08
CA GLY A 25 33.22 -4.39 8.89
C GLY A 25 32.09 -5.01 8.06
N PRO A 26 31.23 -5.84 8.68
CA PRO A 26 30.00 -6.32 8.05
C PRO A 26 29.10 -5.15 7.68
N ARG A 27 28.30 -5.33 6.63
CA ARG A 27 27.25 -4.35 6.26
C ARG A 27 25.99 -4.68 7.03
N ASP A 28 25.50 -3.71 7.77
CA ASP A 28 24.18 -3.81 8.37
C ASP A 28 23.11 -3.85 7.27
N ARG A 29 21.98 -4.51 7.58
CA ARG A 29 20.85 -4.64 6.65
C ARG A 29 19.60 -4.08 7.29
N VAL A 30 18.79 -3.38 6.50
CA VAL A 30 17.42 -3.00 6.86
C VAL A 30 16.46 -4.01 6.27
N TYR A 31 15.76 -4.74 7.12
CA TYR A 31 14.76 -5.75 6.74
C TYR A 31 13.41 -5.06 6.50
N ALA A 32 13.29 -4.31 5.38
CA ALA A 32 12.10 -3.51 5.11
C ALA A 32 10.88 -4.35 4.69
N VAL A 33 11.11 -5.45 3.98
CA VAL A 33 10.12 -6.48 3.62
C VAL A 33 10.78 -7.82 3.85
N ASP A 34 10.17 -8.69 4.63
CA ASP A 34 10.80 -9.94 5.08
C ASP A 34 9.83 -11.12 5.09
N GLY A 35 9.72 -11.81 3.95
CA GLY A 35 8.92 -13.01 3.80
C GLY A 35 7.43 -12.76 3.60
N ILE A 36 7.05 -11.76 2.80
CA ILE A 36 5.66 -11.40 2.58
C ILE A 36 4.98 -12.32 1.57
N ASN A 37 3.85 -12.91 2.00
CA ASN A 37 2.94 -13.68 1.17
C ASN A 37 1.60 -12.94 1.12
N ILE A 38 1.24 -12.43 -0.05
CA ILE A 38 -0.03 -11.71 -0.30
C ILE A 38 -0.60 -12.22 -1.61
N ASP A 39 -1.90 -12.39 -1.66
CA ASP A 39 -2.70 -12.54 -2.87
C ASP A 39 -3.73 -11.40 -2.95
N LEU A 40 -4.03 -10.96 -4.17
CA LEU A 40 -5.05 -9.97 -4.47
C LEU A 40 -5.86 -10.44 -5.66
N ASN A 41 -7.18 -10.50 -5.50
CA ASN A 41 -8.08 -10.88 -6.58
C ASN A 41 -8.42 -9.69 -7.48
N LEU A 42 -8.90 -9.99 -8.69
CA LEU A 42 -9.40 -8.95 -9.58
C LEU A 42 -10.61 -8.23 -8.95
N GLY A 43 -10.61 -6.90 -8.99
CA GLY A 43 -11.68 -6.08 -8.41
C GLY A 43 -11.65 -6.01 -6.87
N GLU A 44 -10.61 -6.53 -6.22
CA GLU A 44 -10.46 -6.48 -4.76
C GLU A 44 -9.70 -5.24 -4.31
N ILE A 45 -10.03 -4.74 -3.12
CA ILE A 45 -9.22 -3.76 -2.37
C ILE A 45 -8.61 -4.46 -1.16
N LEU A 46 -7.29 -4.57 -1.13
CA LEU A 46 -6.52 -5.00 0.04
C LEU A 46 -5.99 -3.77 0.78
N GLY A 47 -6.47 -3.55 2.00
CA GLY A 47 -5.90 -2.57 2.92
C GLY A 47 -4.56 -3.09 3.47
N LEU A 48 -3.53 -2.25 3.50
CA LEU A 48 -2.25 -2.55 4.13
C LEU A 48 -1.96 -1.51 5.20
N VAL A 49 -2.02 -1.90 6.46
CA VAL A 49 -1.92 -0.99 7.61
C VAL A 49 -0.77 -1.36 8.53
N GLY A 50 -0.29 -0.40 9.31
CA GLY A 50 0.78 -0.56 10.30
C GLY A 50 1.46 0.77 10.60
N GLU A 51 2.28 0.81 11.65
CA GLU A 51 3.03 2.02 12.04
C GLU A 51 3.94 2.53 10.91
N SER A 52 4.29 3.83 10.98
CA SER A 52 5.24 4.43 10.03
C SER A 52 6.58 3.70 10.09
N GLY A 53 7.23 3.51 8.94
CA GLY A 53 8.51 2.79 8.85
C GLY A 53 8.43 1.27 8.88
N CYS A 54 7.25 0.62 9.03
CA CYS A 54 7.16 -0.84 9.07
C CYS A 54 7.36 -1.55 7.70
N GLY A 55 7.52 -0.79 6.59
CA GLY A 55 7.85 -1.34 5.28
C GLY A 55 6.75 -1.29 4.22
N LYS A 56 5.57 -0.73 4.49
CA LYS A 56 4.40 -0.69 3.58
C LYS A 56 4.71 -0.10 2.21
N SER A 57 5.25 1.11 2.16
CA SER A 57 5.60 1.78 0.90
C SER A 57 6.71 1.04 0.15
N THR A 58 7.66 0.44 0.89
CA THR A 58 8.69 -0.42 0.30
C THR A 58 8.08 -1.65 -0.34
N LEU A 59 7.12 -2.31 0.31
CA LEU A 59 6.39 -3.45 -0.23
C LEU A 59 5.67 -3.06 -1.53
N GLY A 60 4.90 -1.97 -1.52
CA GLY A 60 4.20 -1.47 -2.72
C GLY A 60 5.14 -1.20 -3.89
N ARG A 61 6.25 -0.51 -3.63
CA ARG A 61 7.28 -0.20 -4.65
C ARG A 61 8.00 -1.46 -5.15
N THR A 62 8.20 -2.46 -4.30
CA THR A 62 8.80 -3.75 -4.68
C THR A 62 7.85 -4.56 -5.55
N ILE A 63 6.56 -4.60 -5.24
CA ILE A 63 5.52 -5.26 -6.07
C ILE A 63 5.50 -4.66 -7.48
N LEU A 64 5.59 -3.33 -7.61
CA LEU A 64 5.64 -2.64 -8.91
C LEU A 64 7.00 -2.72 -9.60
N ARG A 65 7.97 -3.40 -9.01
CA ARG A 65 9.35 -3.45 -9.52
C ARG A 65 9.93 -2.03 -9.74
N LEU A 66 9.53 -1.05 -8.93
CA LEU A 66 10.23 0.24 -8.80
C LEU A 66 11.49 0.08 -7.97
N ILE A 67 11.48 -0.88 -7.05
CA ILE A 67 12.61 -1.36 -6.25
C ILE A 67 12.74 -2.85 -6.50
N GLU A 68 13.95 -3.31 -6.86
CA GLU A 68 14.19 -4.73 -7.11
C GLU A 68 14.07 -5.54 -5.81
N PRO A 69 13.36 -6.69 -5.82
CA PRO A 69 13.31 -7.59 -4.67
C PRO A 69 14.70 -8.18 -4.37
N THR A 70 14.93 -8.52 -3.11
CA THR A 70 16.15 -9.24 -2.69
C THR A 70 15.97 -10.75 -2.84
N ALA A 71 14.75 -11.25 -2.60
CA ALA A 71 14.37 -12.66 -2.75
C ALA A 71 12.85 -12.79 -2.86
N GLY A 72 12.37 -14.00 -3.11
CA GLY A 72 10.95 -14.32 -3.31
C GLY A 72 10.49 -14.05 -4.72
N THR A 73 9.18 -14.23 -4.97
CA THR A 73 8.59 -14.09 -6.31
C THR A 73 7.37 -13.18 -6.31
N ILE A 74 7.13 -12.55 -7.47
CA ILE A 74 5.98 -11.69 -7.73
C ILE A 74 5.30 -12.19 -9.01
N HIS A 75 4.05 -12.60 -8.90
CA HIS A 75 3.23 -12.99 -10.04
C HIS A 75 2.14 -11.94 -10.26
N PHE A 76 1.99 -11.49 -11.49
CA PHE A 76 0.93 -10.56 -11.89
C PHE A 76 0.16 -11.12 -13.06
N ASN A 77 -1.16 -11.26 -12.91
CA ASN A 77 -2.06 -11.86 -13.89
C ASN A 77 -1.57 -13.25 -14.38
N GLY A 78 -1.10 -14.08 -13.43
CA GLY A 78 -0.57 -15.43 -13.66
C GLY A 78 0.87 -15.49 -14.18
N GLN A 79 1.49 -14.37 -14.53
CA GLN A 79 2.86 -14.30 -15.04
C GLN A 79 3.84 -13.97 -13.90
N ASP A 80 4.96 -14.71 -13.80
CA ASP A 80 6.08 -14.30 -12.94
C ASP A 80 6.78 -13.06 -13.53
N ILE A 81 6.74 -11.97 -12.75
CA ILE A 81 7.34 -10.70 -13.14
C ILE A 81 8.61 -10.37 -12.35
N THR A 82 9.08 -11.30 -11.52
CA THR A 82 10.19 -11.08 -10.57
C THR A 82 11.48 -10.62 -11.23
N HIS A 83 11.80 -11.19 -12.39
CA HIS A 83 13.05 -10.92 -13.10
C HIS A 83 12.88 -10.58 -14.58
N VAL A 84 11.66 -10.17 -15.00
CA VAL A 84 11.41 -9.79 -16.40
C VAL A 84 12.33 -8.64 -16.84
N LYS A 85 12.70 -8.65 -18.13
CA LYS A 85 13.57 -7.64 -18.72
C LYS A 85 12.88 -6.25 -18.77
N ARG A 86 13.69 -5.20 -18.84
CA ARG A 86 13.21 -3.80 -18.81
C ARG A 86 12.13 -3.50 -19.87
N ALA A 87 12.25 -4.03 -21.06
CA ALA A 87 11.28 -3.81 -22.15
C ALA A 87 9.90 -4.42 -21.83
N GLU A 88 9.87 -5.62 -21.24
CA GLU A 88 8.66 -6.30 -20.81
C GLU A 88 8.07 -5.63 -19.58
N LEU A 89 8.93 -5.27 -18.61
CA LEU A 89 8.52 -4.52 -17.42
C LEU A 89 7.85 -3.17 -17.77
N LYS A 90 8.33 -2.49 -18.82
CA LYS A 90 7.68 -1.26 -19.33
C LYS A 90 6.23 -1.50 -19.74
N LYS A 91 5.95 -2.62 -20.44
CA LYS A 91 4.57 -3.01 -20.82
C LYS A 91 3.71 -3.38 -19.61
N LEU A 92 4.30 -4.10 -18.64
CA LEU A 92 3.59 -4.48 -17.41
C LEU A 92 3.24 -3.26 -16.54
N ARG A 93 4.13 -2.28 -16.48
CA ARG A 93 3.90 -1.03 -15.73
C ARG A 93 2.72 -0.22 -16.25
N SER A 94 2.30 -0.36 -17.53
CA SER A 94 1.05 0.24 -17.98
C SER A 94 -0.18 -0.35 -17.29
N LYS A 95 -0.09 -1.62 -16.84
CA LYS A 95 -1.17 -2.35 -16.17
C LYS A 95 -1.12 -2.26 -14.64
N MET A 96 -0.02 -1.73 -14.09
CA MET A 96 0.21 -1.57 -12.65
C MET A 96 0.71 -0.15 -12.39
N GLN A 97 -0.03 0.63 -11.63
CA GLN A 97 0.26 2.04 -11.39
C GLN A 97 0.35 2.35 -9.89
N ILE A 98 0.83 3.54 -9.56
CA ILE A 98 0.96 4.02 -8.19
C ILE A 98 0.40 5.43 -8.07
N VAL A 99 -0.34 5.66 -6.99
CA VAL A 99 -0.69 6.99 -6.47
C VAL A 99 0.21 7.23 -5.26
N PHE A 100 1.02 8.28 -5.30
CA PHE A 100 2.01 8.60 -4.27
C PHE A 100 1.41 9.35 -3.08
N GLN A 101 2.07 9.26 -1.94
CA GLN A 101 1.71 9.86 -0.67
C GLN A 101 1.68 11.39 -0.73
N ASP A 102 2.71 11.99 -1.29
CA ASP A 102 2.83 13.45 -1.37
C ASP A 102 2.45 13.97 -2.76
N PRO A 103 1.31 14.66 -2.88
CA PRO A 103 0.89 15.23 -4.15
C PRO A 103 1.78 16.38 -4.63
N TYR A 104 2.55 17.01 -3.74
CA TYR A 104 3.47 18.11 -4.09
C TYR A 104 4.73 17.60 -4.78
N SER A 105 5.41 16.63 -4.19
CA SER A 105 6.64 16.07 -4.74
C SER A 105 6.40 15.10 -5.90
N SER A 106 5.18 14.55 -6.01
CA SER A 106 4.85 13.56 -7.06
C SER A 106 4.60 14.17 -8.44
N LEU A 107 4.28 15.47 -8.53
CA LEU A 107 4.02 16.19 -9.77
C LEU A 107 5.20 17.11 -10.11
N ASN A 108 5.74 17.01 -11.32
CA ASN A 108 6.81 17.93 -11.75
C ASN A 108 6.25 19.34 -11.88
N PRO A 109 6.71 20.33 -11.08
CA PRO A 109 6.15 21.69 -11.06
C PRO A 109 6.40 22.48 -12.34
N ARG A 110 7.31 22.01 -13.20
CA ARG A 110 7.66 22.65 -14.48
C ARG A 110 6.82 22.18 -15.66
N LEU A 111 5.98 21.16 -15.45
CA LEU A 111 5.12 20.61 -16.50
C LEU A 111 3.67 21.02 -16.26
N THR A 112 2.94 21.24 -17.34
CA THR A 112 1.48 21.43 -17.26
C THR A 112 0.77 20.12 -16.95
N VAL A 113 -0.47 20.19 -16.49
CA VAL A 113 -1.30 19.03 -16.19
C VAL A 113 -1.44 18.11 -17.41
N LEU A 114 -1.56 18.69 -18.62
CA LEU A 114 -1.59 17.94 -19.88
C LEU A 114 -0.36 17.01 -20.01
N HIS A 115 0.85 17.53 -19.77
CA HIS A 115 2.08 16.73 -19.86
C HIS A 115 2.19 15.74 -18.70
N ILE A 116 1.88 16.14 -17.47
CA ILE A 116 1.95 15.27 -16.28
C ILE A 116 1.08 14.01 -16.46
N VAL A 117 -0.11 14.16 -17.01
CA VAL A 117 -1.06 13.06 -17.20
C VAL A 117 -0.82 12.36 -18.54
N GLY A 118 -0.60 13.13 -19.62
CA GLY A 118 -0.57 12.63 -20.99
C GLY A 118 0.74 11.99 -21.43
N ASP A 119 1.88 12.34 -20.82
CA ASP A 119 3.19 11.79 -21.22
C ASP A 119 3.26 10.27 -21.11
N ALA A 120 2.47 9.67 -20.21
CA ALA A 120 2.37 8.22 -20.08
C ALA A 120 1.78 7.56 -21.35
N LEU A 121 0.78 8.17 -21.97
CA LEU A 121 0.18 7.71 -23.23
C LEU A 121 1.21 7.74 -24.38
N LYS A 122 1.94 8.84 -24.48
CA LYS A 122 3.02 9.02 -25.47
C LYS A 122 4.14 8.00 -25.25
N ALA A 123 4.59 7.82 -24.01
CA ALA A 123 5.67 6.90 -23.66
C ALA A 123 5.34 5.44 -23.92
N GLN A 124 4.06 5.05 -23.86
CA GLN A 124 3.56 3.72 -24.19
C GLN A 124 3.14 3.57 -25.67
N GLY A 125 3.17 4.65 -26.46
CA GLY A 125 2.73 4.63 -27.86
C GLY A 125 1.23 4.42 -28.05
N ILE A 126 0.41 4.80 -27.05
CA ILE A 126 -1.05 4.57 -27.05
C ILE A 126 -1.80 5.69 -27.78
N ALA A 127 -1.31 6.95 -27.67
CA ALA A 127 -1.90 8.10 -28.32
C ALA A 127 -0.84 9.13 -28.74
N GLN A 128 -1.16 10.00 -29.70
CA GLN A 128 -0.28 11.05 -30.21
C GLN A 128 -1.05 12.33 -30.56
N GLY A 129 -0.35 13.46 -30.61
CA GLY A 129 -0.92 14.74 -31.05
C GLY A 129 -2.10 15.21 -30.18
N SER A 130 -3.18 15.64 -30.83
CA SER A 130 -4.40 16.15 -30.19
C SER A 130 -5.15 15.09 -29.39
N GLU A 131 -5.07 13.81 -29.78
CA GLU A 131 -5.73 12.71 -29.08
C GLU A 131 -5.30 12.62 -27.62
N ILE A 132 -4.05 12.97 -27.30
CA ILE A 132 -3.57 13.02 -25.91
C ILE A 132 -4.37 14.06 -25.11
N ALA A 133 -4.59 15.25 -25.68
CA ALA A 133 -5.31 16.32 -25.01
C ALA A 133 -6.77 15.94 -24.73
N ASP A 134 -7.44 15.29 -25.69
CA ASP A 134 -8.81 14.83 -25.54
C ASP A 134 -8.93 13.76 -24.44
N ARG A 135 -8.06 12.75 -24.46
CA ARG A 135 -8.04 11.69 -23.42
C ARG A 135 -7.71 12.23 -22.04
N VAL A 136 -6.80 13.20 -21.94
CA VAL A 136 -6.46 13.85 -20.67
C VAL A 136 -7.63 14.69 -20.18
N ALA A 137 -8.32 15.44 -21.06
CA ALA A 137 -9.50 16.21 -20.70
C ALA A 137 -10.61 15.32 -20.12
N ASP A 138 -10.90 14.19 -20.78
CA ASP A 138 -11.89 13.22 -20.30
C ASP A 138 -11.50 12.64 -18.93
N MET A 139 -10.24 12.27 -18.75
CA MET A 139 -9.75 11.73 -17.48
C MET A 139 -9.80 12.77 -16.36
N LEU A 140 -9.46 14.03 -16.64
CA LEU A 140 -9.56 15.12 -15.66
C LEU A 140 -11.01 15.35 -15.22
N ASN A 141 -11.97 15.33 -16.14
CA ASN A 141 -13.38 15.45 -15.81
C ASN A 141 -13.83 14.32 -14.86
N LYS A 142 -13.38 13.08 -15.08
CA LYS A 142 -13.68 11.92 -14.21
C LYS A 142 -13.17 12.09 -12.78
N VAL A 143 -12.04 12.78 -12.59
CA VAL A 143 -11.51 13.07 -11.26
C VAL A 143 -11.99 14.42 -10.70
N GLY A 144 -12.93 15.09 -11.39
CA GLY A 144 -13.52 16.36 -10.95
C GLY A 144 -12.61 17.58 -11.14
N ILE A 145 -11.76 17.56 -12.18
CA ILE A 145 -10.95 18.70 -12.62
C ILE A 145 -11.44 19.17 -13.99
N HIS A 146 -11.78 20.46 -14.10
CA HIS A 146 -12.28 21.03 -15.36
C HIS A 146 -11.21 21.02 -16.46
N LYS A 147 -11.62 20.71 -17.69
CA LYS A 147 -10.75 20.62 -18.87
C LYS A 147 -10.00 21.92 -19.21
N GLU A 148 -10.54 23.09 -18.85
CA GLU A 148 -9.89 24.39 -19.02
C GLU A 148 -8.54 24.48 -18.29
N LYS A 149 -8.33 23.61 -17.27
CA LYS A 149 -7.11 23.53 -16.48
C LYS A 149 -6.01 22.67 -17.10
N LEU A 150 -6.17 22.15 -18.31
CA LEU A 150 -5.15 21.33 -19.01
C LEU A 150 -3.76 21.99 -19.07
N ARG A 151 -3.71 23.30 -19.30
CA ARG A 151 -2.47 24.07 -19.44
C ARG A 151 -1.98 24.68 -18.13
N ALA A 152 -2.71 24.52 -17.04
CA ALA A 152 -2.31 25.00 -15.72
C ALA A 152 -1.16 24.16 -15.15
N PHE A 153 -0.39 24.76 -14.25
CA PHE A 153 0.74 24.13 -13.56
C PHE A 153 0.33 23.64 -12.16
N PRO A 154 1.03 22.67 -11.58
CA PRO A 154 0.69 22.10 -10.27
C PRO A 154 0.52 23.14 -9.16
N HIS A 155 1.27 24.21 -9.15
CA HIS A 155 1.20 25.25 -8.13
C HIS A 155 -0.12 26.06 -8.14
N GLU A 156 -0.91 25.99 -9.23
CA GLU A 156 -2.22 26.63 -9.35
C GLU A 156 -3.35 25.83 -8.72
N PHE A 157 -3.08 24.65 -8.14
CA PHE A 157 -4.07 23.73 -7.60
C PHE A 157 -3.92 23.56 -6.09
N SER A 158 -5.04 23.33 -5.39
CA SER A 158 -5.04 22.91 -3.98
C SER A 158 -4.43 21.51 -3.81
N GLY A 159 -4.09 21.12 -2.57
CA GLY A 159 -3.55 19.79 -2.27
C GLY A 159 -4.47 18.66 -2.76
N GLY A 160 -5.77 18.74 -2.48
CA GLY A 160 -6.75 17.76 -2.95
C GLY A 160 -6.90 17.72 -4.48
N GLN A 161 -6.81 18.86 -5.16
CA GLN A 161 -6.82 18.90 -6.63
C GLN A 161 -5.54 18.29 -7.22
N ARG A 162 -4.36 18.53 -6.62
CA ARG A 162 -3.11 17.86 -7.02
C ARG A 162 -3.19 16.36 -6.85
N GLN A 163 -3.78 15.89 -5.75
CA GLN A 163 -4.01 14.46 -5.54
C GLN A 163 -4.91 13.87 -6.63
N ARG A 164 -5.99 14.55 -7.01
CA ARG A 164 -6.86 14.13 -8.13
C ARG A 164 -6.12 14.10 -9.47
N ILE A 165 -5.19 15.02 -9.72
CA ILE A 165 -4.30 14.98 -10.90
C ILE A 165 -3.36 13.77 -10.83
N GLY A 166 -2.81 13.44 -9.65
CA GLY A 166 -2.01 12.23 -9.43
C GLY A 166 -2.79 10.95 -9.69
N ILE A 167 -4.07 10.91 -9.28
CA ILE A 167 -5.00 9.81 -9.59
C ILE A 167 -5.26 9.72 -11.09
N ALA A 168 -5.55 10.86 -11.77
CA ALA A 168 -5.75 10.89 -13.21
C ALA A 168 -4.52 10.36 -13.97
N ARG A 169 -3.30 10.74 -13.55
CA ARG A 169 -2.04 10.23 -14.11
C ARG A 169 -1.91 8.70 -13.97
N ALA A 170 -2.32 8.14 -12.84
CA ALA A 170 -2.29 6.70 -12.64
C ALA A 170 -3.34 5.97 -13.51
N LEU A 171 -4.50 6.60 -13.72
CA LEU A 171 -5.64 6.00 -14.43
C LEU A 171 -5.56 6.11 -15.95
N ILE A 172 -4.82 7.08 -16.49
CA ILE A 172 -4.83 7.37 -17.94
C ILE A 172 -4.41 6.18 -18.81
N LEU A 173 -3.63 5.23 -18.24
CA LEU A 173 -3.23 3.99 -18.89
C LEU A 173 -4.22 2.84 -18.69
N GLN A 174 -5.35 3.07 -17.99
CA GLN A 174 -6.36 2.07 -17.65
C GLN A 174 -5.73 0.79 -17.02
N PRO A 175 -5.03 0.92 -15.89
CA PRO A 175 -4.37 -0.20 -15.24
C PRO A 175 -5.38 -1.20 -14.66
N LYS A 176 -4.91 -2.43 -14.34
CA LYS A 176 -5.68 -3.42 -13.58
C LYS A 176 -5.44 -3.31 -12.07
N LEU A 177 -4.26 -2.81 -11.68
CA LEU A 177 -3.82 -2.66 -10.29
C LEU A 177 -3.31 -1.25 -10.05
N ILE A 178 -3.77 -0.63 -8.98
CA ILE A 178 -3.18 0.61 -8.47
C ILE A 178 -2.76 0.40 -7.01
N ILE A 179 -1.52 0.77 -6.70
CA ILE A 179 -1.06 0.87 -5.32
C ILE A 179 -1.24 2.32 -4.89
N CYS A 180 -2.08 2.54 -3.89
CA CYS A 180 -2.30 3.86 -3.28
C CYS A 180 -1.42 3.96 -2.04
N ASP A 181 -0.27 4.63 -2.16
CA ASP A 181 0.70 4.81 -1.08
C ASP A 181 0.30 6.04 -0.24
N GLU A 182 -0.46 5.82 0.85
CA GLU A 182 -1.00 6.85 1.74
C GLU A 182 -1.68 8.02 1.01
N PRO A 183 -2.67 7.77 0.15
CA PRO A 183 -3.16 8.74 -0.84
C PRO A 183 -3.86 9.97 -0.25
N VAL A 184 -4.09 9.99 1.06
CA VAL A 184 -4.84 11.05 1.75
C VAL A 184 -4.12 11.61 2.99
N SER A 185 -2.95 11.11 3.35
CA SER A 185 -2.26 11.45 4.61
C SER A 185 -1.88 12.94 4.73
N ALA A 186 -1.65 13.62 3.60
CA ALA A 186 -1.27 15.03 3.52
C ALA A 186 -2.46 15.99 3.32
N LEU A 187 -3.70 15.51 3.44
CA LEU A 187 -4.93 16.26 3.14
C LEU A 187 -5.76 16.48 4.41
N ASP A 188 -6.57 17.54 4.40
CA ASP A 188 -7.56 17.79 5.44
C ASP A 188 -8.65 16.71 5.46
N VAL A 189 -9.23 16.42 6.63
CA VAL A 189 -10.19 15.32 6.86
C VAL A 189 -11.36 15.34 5.87
N SER A 190 -11.92 16.51 5.56
CA SER A 190 -13.02 16.64 4.61
C SER A 190 -12.62 16.28 3.18
N ILE A 191 -11.40 16.62 2.77
CA ILE A 191 -10.84 16.31 1.46
C ILE A 191 -10.43 14.83 1.40
N GLN A 192 -9.94 14.25 2.50
CA GLN A 192 -9.66 12.81 2.59
C GLN A 192 -10.88 11.98 2.20
N ALA A 193 -12.06 12.28 2.81
CA ALA A 193 -13.29 11.56 2.49
C ALA A 193 -13.67 11.66 1.01
N GLN A 194 -13.52 12.85 0.42
CA GLN A 194 -13.82 13.06 -1.01
C GLN A 194 -12.88 12.23 -1.92
N VAL A 195 -11.58 12.15 -1.60
CA VAL A 195 -10.62 11.38 -2.39
C VAL A 195 -10.86 9.87 -2.24
N ILE A 196 -11.20 9.40 -1.05
CA ILE A 196 -11.53 7.98 -0.81
C ILE A 196 -12.80 7.58 -1.57
N ASN A 197 -13.85 8.40 -1.54
CA ASN A 197 -15.07 8.15 -2.31
C ASN A 197 -14.77 8.16 -3.82
N LEU A 198 -14.00 9.11 -4.31
CA LEU A 198 -13.55 9.14 -5.70
C LEU A 198 -12.83 7.84 -6.10
N LEU A 199 -11.92 7.33 -5.28
CA LEU A 199 -11.22 6.06 -5.55
C LEU A 199 -12.18 4.87 -5.57
N ALA A 200 -13.21 4.86 -4.73
CA ALA A 200 -14.25 3.82 -4.72
C ALA A 200 -15.13 3.87 -5.99
N ASP A 201 -15.51 5.06 -6.43
CA ASP A 201 -16.29 5.25 -7.67
C ASP A 201 -15.49 4.82 -8.89
N LEU A 202 -14.23 5.26 -8.98
CA LEU A 202 -13.30 4.89 -10.06
C LEU A 202 -12.99 3.37 -10.08
N LYS A 203 -12.94 2.72 -8.92
CA LYS A 203 -12.82 1.25 -8.85
C LYS A 203 -13.96 0.58 -9.60
N THR A 204 -15.18 1.04 -9.36
CA THR A 204 -16.38 0.46 -9.98
C THR A 204 -16.42 0.76 -11.48
N GLU A 205 -16.14 1.99 -11.87
CA GLU A 205 -16.16 2.42 -13.27
C GLU A 205 -15.11 1.72 -14.14
N PHE A 206 -13.89 1.58 -13.63
CA PHE A 206 -12.76 1.01 -14.36
C PHE A 206 -12.43 -0.45 -13.99
N HIS A 207 -13.23 -1.10 -13.13
CA HIS A 207 -13.00 -2.47 -12.63
C HIS A 207 -11.60 -2.68 -12.04
N LEU A 208 -11.15 -1.72 -11.20
CA LEU A 208 -9.80 -1.69 -10.65
C LEU A 208 -9.65 -2.60 -9.43
N SER A 209 -8.42 -3.04 -9.23
CA SER A 209 -7.98 -3.63 -7.95
C SER A 209 -7.00 -2.68 -7.28
N TYR A 210 -7.08 -2.57 -5.94
CA TYR A 210 -6.21 -1.67 -5.17
C TYR A 210 -5.44 -2.41 -4.10
N ILE A 211 -4.19 -1.98 -3.86
CA ILE A 211 -3.54 -2.11 -2.55
C ILE A 211 -3.55 -0.71 -1.94
N MET A 212 -4.34 -0.55 -0.87
CA MET A 212 -4.51 0.73 -0.18
C MET A 212 -3.62 0.75 1.06
N ILE A 213 -2.50 1.46 0.98
CA ILE A 213 -1.57 1.64 2.10
C ILE A 213 -2.03 2.82 2.94
N ALA A 214 -2.16 2.62 4.24
CA ALA A 214 -2.45 3.69 5.19
C ALA A 214 -1.77 3.43 6.54
N HIS A 215 -1.51 4.49 7.30
CA HIS A 215 -1.09 4.37 8.69
C HIS A 215 -2.29 4.36 9.64
N ASP A 216 -3.46 4.85 9.20
CA ASP A 216 -4.70 4.86 9.94
C ASP A 216 -5.67 3.80 9.37
N LEU A 217 -6.09 2.91 10.25
CA LEU A 217 -7.03 1.83 9.93
C LEU A 217 -8.42 2.38 9.56
N SER A 218 -8.81 3.56 10.07
CA SER A 218 -10.08 4.19 9.75
C SER A 218 -10.22 4.49 8.25
N VAL A 219 -9.14 4.87 7.59
CA VAL A 219 -9.11 5.20 6.15
C VAL A 219 -9.41 3.95 5.30
N VAL A 220 -8.77 2.82 5.61
CA VAL A 220 -8.92 1.59 4.83
C VAL A 220 -10.17 0.81 5.16
N ASN A 221 -10.69 0.98 6.37
CA ASN A 221 -11.89 0.28 6.85
C ASN A 221 -13.10 0.47 5.93
N HIS A 222 -13.31 1.68 5.41
CA HIS A 222 -14.50 1.99 4.62
C HIS A 222 -14.49 1.38 3.20
N VAL A 223 -13.32 1.06 2.66
CA VAL A 223 -13.19 0.69 1.23
C VAL A 223 -12.59 -0.70 1.03
N SER A 224 -11.87 -1.25 2.01
CA SER A 224 -11.16 -2.51 1.83
C SER A 224 -12.05 -3.74 1.98
N ASN A 225 -11.81 -4.76 1.15
CA ASN A 225 -12.42 -6.08 1.27
C ASN A 225 -11.71 -6.91 2.35
N ARG A 226 -10.36 -6.93 2.31
CA ARG A 226 -9.49 -7.55 3.32
C ARG A 226 -8.46 -6.52 3.80
N ILE A 227 -7.94 -6.74 4.99
CA ILE A 227 -6.91 -5.89 5.59
C ILE A 227 -5.75 -6.78 6.04
N ALA A 228 -4.55 -6.44 5.60
CA ALA A 228 -3.28 -6.99 6.05
C ALA A 228 -2.62 -6.02 7.03
N VAL A 229 -2.28 -6.50 8.21
CA VAL A 229 -1.59 -5.72 9.24
C VAL A 229 -0.10 -6.03 9.18
N MET A 230 0.72 -4.99 8.97
CA MET A 230 2.15 -5.12 8.80
C MET A 230 2.92 -4.56 10.00
N TYR A 231 3.90 -5.31 10.50
CA TYR A 231 4.80 -4.92 11.58
C TYR A 231 6.23 -5.38 11.27
N LEU A 232 7.21 -4.46 11.31
CA LEU A 232 8.63 -4.73 11.07
C LEU A 232 8.89 -5.67 9.88
N GLY A 233 8.37 -5.29 8.70
CA GLY A 233 8.61 -6.02 7.46
C GLY A 233 7.79 -7.29 7.27
N LYS A 234 6.94 -7.68 8.23
CA LYS A 234 6.12 -8.91 8.18
C LYS A 234 4.64 -8.61 8.24
N ILE A 235 3.82 -9.43 7.55
CA ILE A 235 2.37 -9.44 7.80
C ILE A 235 2.14 -10.32 9.03
N ILE A 236 1.46 -9.75 10.03
CA ILE A 236 1.20 -10.42 11.31
C ILE A 236 -0.26 -10.83 11.48
N GLU A 237 -1.16 -10.22 10.72
CA GLU A 237 -2.58 -10.60 10.67
C GLU A 237 -3.17 -10.22 9.32
N LEU A 238 -4.04 -11.06 8.76
CA LEU A 238 -4.80 -10.83 7.54
C LEU A 238 -6.20 -11.38 7.72
N ALA A 239 -7.21 -10.55 7.50
CA ALA A 239 -8.60 -10.97 7.56
C ALA A 239 -9.49 -10.16 6.61
N THR A 240 -10.75 -10.60 6.46
CA THR A 240 -11.76 -9.70 5.91
C THR A 240 -11.88 -8.48 6.81
N ASN A 241 -12.20 -7.32 6.23
CA ASN A 241 -12.35 -6.10 6.99
C ASN A 241 -13.30 -6.27 8.19
N ARG A 242 -14.44 -6.92 7.98
CA ARG A 242 -15.43 -7.16 9.03
C ARG A 242 -14.89 -8.05 10.17
N ALA A 243 -14.18 -9.14 9.83
CA ALA A 243 -13.62 -10.05 10.84
C ALA A 243 -12.52 -9.37 11.65
N LEU A 244 -11.61 -8.64 11.00
CA LEU A 244 -10.53 -7.94 11.68
C LEU A 244 -11.02 -6.93 12.73
N LEU A 245 -12.08 -6.17 12.39
CA LEU A 245 -12.64 -5.17 13.31
C LEU A 245 -13.46 -5.78 14.44
N ALA A 246 -14.17 -6.88 14.17
CA ALA A 246 -15.01 -7.55 15.16
C ALA A 246 -14.18 -8.38 16.15
N ASN A 247 -13.17 -9.09 15.66
CA ASN A 247 -12.36 -10.03 16.45
C ASN A 247 -10.86 -9.95 16.08
N PRO A 248 -10.13 -8.84 16.39
CA PRO A 248 -8.71 -8.76 16.13
C PRO A 248 -7.95 -9.80 16.97
N LEU A 249 -7.17 -10.65 16.31
CA LEU A 249 -6.46 -11.75 16.97
C LEU A 249 -5.11 -11.28 17.54
N HIS A 250 -4.26 -10.67 16.71
CA HIS A 250 -2.92 -10.29 17.14
C HIS A 250 -2.97 -9.08 18.11
N PRO A 251 -2.22 -9.11 19.24
CA PRO A 251 -2.21 -8.00 20.18
C PRO A 251 -1.88 -6.63 19.56
N TYR A 252 -0.99 -6.57 18.58
CA TYR A 252 -0.70 -5.33 17.85
C TYR A 252 -1.94 -4.79 17.12
N THR A 253 -2.70 -5.65 16.44
CA THR A 253 -3.96 -5.28 15.77
C THR A 253 -4.99 -4.78 16.76
N GLN A 254 -5.09 -5.43 17.94
CA GLN A 254 -5.96 -4.98 19.04
C GLN A 254 -5.60 -3.55 19.48
N ALA A 255 -4.31 -3.26 19.60
CA ALA A 255 -3.85 -1.92 19.95
C ALA A 255 -4.21 -0.90 18.84
N LEU A 256 -3.98 -1.20 17.57
CA LEU A 256 -4.35 -0.33 16.45
C LEU A 256 -5.85 -0.04 16.42
N ILE A 257 -6.69 -1.07 16.55
CA ILE A 257 -8.15 -0.91 16.55
C ILE A 257 -8.65 -0.15 17.79
N SER A 258 -7.98 -0.31 18.93
CA SER A 258 -8.32 0.45 20.15
C SER A 258 -8.06 1.95 20.02
N ALA A 259 -7.20 2.35 19.08
CA ALA A 259 -6.86 3.75 18.82
C ALA A 259 -7.84 4.45 17.86
N ILE A 260 -8.72 3.70 17.17
CA ILE A 260 -9.75 4.28 16.29
C ILE A 260 -10.75 5.08 17.15
N PRO A 261 -10.97 6.38 16.84
CA PRO A 261 -11.95 7.17 17.54
C PRO A 261 -13.37 6.59 17.38
N VAL A 262 -14.11 6.46 18.47
CA VAL A 262 -15.52 6.05 18.46
C VAL A 262 -16.36 7.31 18.59
N LEU A 263 -17.27 7.52 17.63
CA LEU A 263 -18.16 8.69 17.62
C LEU A 263 -19.23 8.65 18.74
N ASP A 264 -19.47 7.45 19.31
CA ASP A 264 -20.46 7.24 20.37
C ASP A 264 -19.81 7.52 21.74
N PRO A 265 -20.21 8.59 22.46
CA PRO A 265 -19.64 8.96 23.76
C PRO A 265 -19.82 7.88 24.84
N ASP A 266 -20.87 7.06 24.71
CA ASP A 266 -21.22 6.01 25.69
C ASP A 266 -20.41 4.73 25.48
N LYS A 267 -19.79 4.56 24.29
CA LYS A 267 -18.95 3.41 23.95
C LYS A 267 -17.46 3.71 24.06
N LYS A 268 -17.02 4.20 25.22
CA LYS A 268 -15.57 4.43 25.49
C LYS A 268 -14.80 3.11 25.43
N LYS A 269 -14.16 2.80 24.30
CA LYS A 269 -13.17 1.72 24.25
C LYS A 269 -11.93 2.13 25.06
N LYS A 270 -11.48 1.24 25.94
CA LYS A 270 -10.21 1.46 26.67
C LYS A 270 -9.07 1.36 25.67
N ARG A 271 -8.41 2.50 25.39
CA ARG A 271 -7.26 2.55 24.49
C ARG A 271 -6.10 1.72 25.06
N ILE A 272 -5.54 0.84 24.23
CA ILE A 272 -4.34 0.09 24.55
C ILE A 272 -3.13 0.93 24.14
N ILE A 273 -2.36 1.38 25.11
CA ILE A 273 -1.16 2.19 24.87
C ILE A 273 0.04 1.24 24.77
N LEU A 274 0.67 1.19 23.59
CA LEU A 274 1.88 0.43 23.37
C LEU A 274 3.06 1.09 24.09
N LYS A 275 3.81 0.30 24.86
CA LYS A 275 5.00 0.78 25.55
C LYS A 275 6.23 0.72 24.67
N GLY A 276 7.08 1.73 24.75
CA GLY A 276 8.34 1.80 24.02
C GLY A 276 8.16 2.12 22.52
N GLU A 277 9.30 2.36 21.86
CA GLU A 277 9.37 2.61 20.42
C GLU A 277 9.40 1.30 19.63
N PRO A 278 9.00 1.32 18.33
CA PRO A 278 9.20 0.19 17.45
C PRO A 278 10.69 -0.20 17.39
N PRO A 279 11.03 -1.49 17.48
CA PRO A 279 12.40 -1.93 17.32
C PRO A 279 12.98 -1.54 15.97
N SER A 280 14.31 -1.41 15.92
CA SER A 280 14.99 -1.05 14.67
C SER A 280 14.87 -2.16 13.62
N PRO A 281 14.49 -1.84 12.37
CA PRO A 281 14.46 -2.81 11.29
C PRO A 281 15.86 -3.27 10.85
N THR A 282 16.93 -2.68 11.39
CA THR A 282 18.32 -3.13 11.15
C THR A 282 18.74 -4.28 12.06
N ASN A 283 18.13 -4.36 13.22
CA ASN A 283 18.37 -5.43 14.20
C ASN A 283 17.01 -5.87 14.78
N PRO A 284 16.18 -6.56 13.98
CA PRO A 284 14.88 -7.00 14.46
C PRO A 284 15.04 -7.97 15.63
N PRO A 285 14.13 -7.94 16.61
CA PRO A 285 14.13 -8.86 17.73
C PRO A 285 14.05 -10.32 17.25
N GLY A 286 14.71 -11.23 17.96
CA GLY A 286 14.52 -12.67 17.76
C GLY A 286 13.08 -13.08 18.04
N GLY A 287 12.64 -14.19 17.47
CA GLY A 287 11.28 -14.70 17.67
C GLY A 287 10.19 -13.81 17.08
N CYS A 288 9.10 -13.63 17.82
CA CYS A 288 8.00 -12.73 17.42
C CYS A 288 8.48 -11.27 17.39
N PRO A 289 8.40 -10.55 16.25
CA PRO A 289 8.93 -9.18 16.14
C PRO A 289 8.23 -8.19 17.09
N PHE A 290 7.01 -8.49 17.51
CA PHE A 290 6.24 -7.63 18.40
C PHE A 290 6.47 -7.92 19.90
N HIS A 291 7.15 -9.02 20.28
CA HIS A 291 7.27 -9.41 21.69
C HIS A 291 7.77 -8.32 22.64
N PRO A 292 8.68 -7.39 22.25
CA PRO A 292 9.16 -6.36 23.19
C PRO A 292 8.09 -5.36 23.62
N ARG A 293 7.03 -5.22 22.84
CA ARG A 293 5.91 -4.28 23.08
C ARG A 293 4.59 -4.99 23.42
N CYS A 294 4.61 -6.33 23.41
CA CYS A 294 3.41 -7.15 23.62
C CYS A 294 3.14 -7.33 25.12
N TRP A 295 1.96 -6.90 25.58
CA TRP A 295 1.53 -7.11 26.98
C TRP A 295 1.12 -8.56 27.29
N ARG A 296 1.05 -9.42 26.25
CA ARG A 296 0.74 -10.86 26.35
C ARG A 296 1.93 -11.73 25.94
N ALA A 297 3.14 -11.16 25.91
CA ALA A 297 4.33 -11.90 25.51
C ALA A 297 4.61 -13.08 26.45
N MET A 298 4.86 -14.24 25.86
CA MET A 298 5.28 -15.46 26.53
C MET A 298 6.80 -15.70 26.33
N GLY A 299 7.40 -16.63 27.08
CA GLY A 299 8.82 -16.97 26.96
C GLY A 299 9.21 -17.34 25.52
N ILE A 300 8.42 -18.19 24.88
CA ILE A 300 8.62 -18.66 23.50
C ILE A 300 8.63 -17.51 22.47
N CYS A 301 7.87 -16.44 22.72
CA CYS A 301 7.84 -15.29 21.81
C CYS A 301 9.21 -14.60 21.64
N LYS A 302 10.15 -14.83 22.56
CA LYS A 302 11.50 -14.23 22.52
C LYS A 302 12.47 -15.02 21.65
N THR A 303 12.24 -16.32 21.50
CA THR A 303 13.17 -17.26 20.86
C THR A 303 12.71 -17.71 19.49
N ASP A 304 11.41 -17.96 19.33
CA ASP A 304 10.88 -18.60 18.14
C ASP A 304 9.89 -17.68 17.41
N VAL A 305 9.87 -17.76 16.06
CA VAL A 305 8.95 -17.00 15.21
C VAL A 305 7.64 -17.79 15.15
N PRO A 306 6.48 -17.15 15.51
CA PRO A 306 5.17 -17.81 15.38
C PRO A 306 4.90 -18.23 13.94
N GLN A 307 4.17 -19.32 13.77
CA GLN A 307 3.71 -19.75 12.46
C GLN A 307 2.53 -18.89 11.97
N TRP A 308 2.32 -18.90 10.66
CA TRP A 308 1.16 -18.30 10.03
C TRP A 308 0.02 -19.30 10.04
N VAL A 309 -1.01 -19.07 10.85
CA VAL A 309 -2.13 -20.00 11.07
C VAL A 309 -3.46 -19.36 10.71
N GLU A 310 -4.35 -20.13 10.11
CA GLU A 310 -5.75 -19.78 9.87
C GLU A 310 -6.58 -20.18 11.10
N ILE A 311 -7.20 -19.21 11.75
CA ILE A 311 -7.98 -19.42 12.97
C ILE A 311 -9.48 -19.51 12.65
N GLU A 312 -9.95 -18.66 11.75
CA GLU A 312 -11.29 -18.65 11.19
C GLU A 312 -11.19 -18.57 9.66
N PRO A 313 -12.20 -18.94 8.90
CA PRO A 313 -12.15 -18.86 7.43
C PRO A 313 -11.71 -17.48 6.94
N ASN A 314 -10.57 -17.44 6.22
CA ASN A 314 -9.93 -16.22 5.72
C ASN A 314 -9.45 -15.24 6.82
N HIS A 315 -9.21 -15.73 8.04
CA HIS A 315 -8.63 -14.95 9.13
C HIS A 315 -7.37 -15.62 9.65
N TYR A 316 -6.25 -15.02 9.34
CA TYR A 316 -4.90 -15.54 9.58
C TYR A 316 -4.16 -14.65 10.57
N THR A 317 -3.37 -15.27 11.44
CA THR A 317 -2.49 -14.54 12.37
C THR A 317 -1.16 -15.24 12.57
N MET A 318 -0.13 -14.47 12.94
CA MET A 318 1.20 -14.95 13.29
C MET A 318 1.44 -14.69 14.78
N CYS A 319 0.81 -15.52 15.64
CA CYS A 319 0.81 -15.30 17.08
C CYS A 319 0.64 -16.59 17.89
N TYR A 320 1.55 -16.87 18.82
CA TYR A 320 1.52 -18.03 19.71
C TYR A 320 0.30 -18.13 20.64
N LEU A 321 -0.52 -17.10 20.74
CA LEU A 321 -1.78 -17.19 21.49
C LEU A 321 -2.80 -18.10 20.82
N TYR A 322 -2.52 -18.51 19.58
CA TYR A 322 -3.45 -19.28 18.72
C TYR A 322 -2.79 -20.52 18.09
N GLU A 323 -1.56 -20.85 18.49
CA GLU A 323 -0.86 -22.09 18.11
C GLU A 323 -1.10 -23.24 19.09
#